data_710d3b127b23e19851f419ca624c3814
#
_entry.id   710d3b127b23e19851f419ca624c3814
#
_cell.length_a   1.000
_cell.length_b   1.000
_cell.length_c   1.000
_cell.angle_alpha   90.00
_cell.angle_beta   90.00
_cell.angle_gamma   90.00
#
_symmetry.space_group_name_H-M   'P 1'
#
loop_
_entity.id
_entity.type
_entity.pdbx_description
1 polymer ?
#
loop_
_entity_poly.entity_id
_entity_poly.type
_entity_poly.pdbx_seq_one_letter_code
_entity_poly.pdbx_strand_id
1 'polypeptide(L)' 'AGFRTGSTPQVGAIASWDDGGYGHVAVVTAVESSTRIQVSECNYDGSGTQPIGNYRGWFNPTASRGTVRYIYPN' A
#
# COMPACT_ATOMS: atom_id res chain seq x y z
N ALA A 1 -9.91 13.63 -15.99
CA ALA A 1 -8.76 13.90 -15.14
C ALA A 1 -8.45 12.67 -14.29
N GLY A 2 -7.17 12.34 -14.16
CA GLY A 2 -6.73 11.24 -13.33
C GLY A 2 -6.49 11.66 -11.88
N PHE A 3 -6.13 10.69 -11.07
CA PHE A 3 -5.70 10.95 -9.71
C PHE A 3 -4.23 11.39 -9.72
N ARG A 4 -3.87 12.18 -8.72
CA ARG A 4 -2.46 12.48 -8.50
C ARG A 4 -1.77 11.22 -7.98
N THR A 5 -0.49 11.07 -8.35
CA THR A 5 0.34 9.98 -7.87
C THR A 5 1.65 10.52 -7.35
N GLY A 6 2.33 9.75 -6.53
CA GLY A 6 3.62 10.16 -5.98
C GLY A 6 4.26 9.09 -5.13
N SER A 7 5.33 9.48 -4.45
CA SER A 7 6.13 8.57 -3.61
C SER A 7 5.97 8.82 -2.12
N THR A 8 5.15 9.78 -1.73
CA THR A 8 4.92 10.12 -0.31
C THR A 8 3.61 9.49 0.17
N PRO A 9 3.63 8.65 1.21
CA PRO A 9 2.41 8.05 1.73
C PRO A 9 1.53 9.10 2.42
N GLN A 10 0.22 8.96 2.24
CA GLN A 10 -0.80 9.78 2.90
C GLN A 10 -1.94 8.87 3.33
N VAL A 11 -2.55 9.16 4.47
CA VAL A 11 -3.73 8.44 4.93
C VAL A 11 -4.84 8.59 3.88
N GLY A 12 -5.46 7.47 3.50
CA GLY A 12 -6.48 7.43 2.48
C GLY A 12 -5.96 7.18 1.07
N ALA A 13 -4.65 7.29 0.85
CA ALA A 13 -4.05 6.98 -0.44
C ALA A 13 -4.05 5.48 -0.69
N ILE A 14 -4.02 5.10 -1.97
CA ILE A 14 -3.83 3.70 -2.36
C ILE A 14 -2.34 3.49 -2.59
N ALA A 15 -1.74 2.58 -1.82
CA ALA A 15 -0.38 2.13 -2.06
C ALA A 15 -0.41 1.03 -3.12
N SER A 16 0.42 1.18 -4.14
CA SER A 16 0.51 0.21 -5.23
C SER A 16 1.96 -0.24 -5.37
N TRP A 17 2.19 -1.53 -5.24
CA TRP A 17 3.52 -2.12 -5.40
C TRP A 17 3.61 -2.82 -6.74
N ASP A 18 4.62 -2.44 -7.52
CA ASP A 18 4.94 -3.08 -8.79
C ASP A 18 6.13 -4.02 -8.55
N ASP A 19 5.85 -5.31 -8.51
CA ASP A 19 6.87 -6.33 -8.24
C ASP A 19 7.23 -7.14 -9.50
N GLY A 20 6.78 -6.67 -10.67
CA GLY A 20 7.04 -7.36 -11.93
C GLY A 20 6.00 -8.42 -12.27
N GLY A 21 5.05 -8.68 -11.38
CA GLY A 21 3.96 -9.64 -11.59
C GLY A 21 2.61 -8.92 -11.57
N TYR A 22 1.65 -9.48 -10.84
CA TYR A 22 0.34 -8.87 -10.69
C TYR A 22 0.37 -7.61 -9.83
N GLY A 23 1.43 -7.46 -9.03
CA GLY A 23 1.52 -6.35 -8.09
C GLY A 23 0.65 -6.55 -6.85
N HIS A 24 0.57 -5.52 -6.05
CA HIS A 24 -0.23 -5.53 -4.83
C HIS A 24 -0.72 -4.12 -4.51
N VAL A 25 -1.92 -4.00 -4.00
CA VAL A 25 -2.50 -2.71 -3.61
C VAL A 25 -3.07 -2.78 -2.20
N ALA A 26 -3.05 -1.64 -1.51
CA ALA A 26 -3.58 -1.51 -0.17
C ALA A 26 -3.98 -0.07 0.08
N VAL A 27 -4.83 0.17 1.08
CA VAL A 27 -5.22 1.53 1.48
C VAL A 27 -4.39 1.94 2.69
N VAL A 28 -3.75 3.09 2.62
CA VAL A 28 -2.94 3.62 3.73
C VAL A 28 -3.87 4.11 4.84
N THR A 29 -3.69 3.60 6.05
CA THR A 29 -4.52 3.94 7.20
C THR A 29 -3.79 4.75 8.26
N ALA A 30 -2.46 4.70 8.29
CA ALA A 30 -1.66 5.48 9.23
C ALA A 30 -0.28 5.74 8.64
N VAL A 31 0.27 6.92 8.89
CA VAL A 31 1.59 7.32 8.40
C VAL A 31 2.37 7.93 9.55
N GLU A 32 3.54 7.37 9.84
CA GLU A 32 4.51 7.99 10.73
C GLU A 32 5.60 8.68 9.92
N SER A 33 6.07 8.02 8.86
CA SER A 33 7.07 8.55 7.93
C SER A 33 6.94 7.82 6.60
N SER A 34 7.77 8.19 5.62
CA SER A 34 7.76 7.51 4.32
C SER A 34 8.22 6.05 4.40
N THR A 35 8.88 5.68 5.49
CA THR A 35 9.36 4.32 5.71
C THR A 35 8.63 3.59 6.84
N ARG A 36 7.54 4.17 7.36
CA ARG A 36 6.79 3.54 8.43
C ARG A 36 5.31 3.91 8.34
N ILE A 37 4.53 2.97 7.83
CA ILE A 37 3.09 3.14 7.60
C ILE A 37 2.31 1.92 8.06
N GLN A 38 1.00 2.07 8.15
CA GLN A 38 0.07 0.94 8.25
C GLN A 38 -0.91 1.00 7.08
N VAL A 39 -1.37 -0.17 6.66
CA VAL A 39 -2.32 -0.28 5.55
C VAL A 39 -3.44 -1.25 5.90
N SER A 40 -4.55 -1.12 5.19
CA SER A 40 -5.62 -2.11 5.16
C SER A 40 -5.56 -2.77 3.79
N GLU A 41 -5.49 -4.09 3.76
CA GLU A 41 -5.24 -4.84 2.53
C GLU A 41 -5.92 -6.20 2.59
N CYS A 42 -6.14 -6.79 1.42
CA CYS A 42 -6.63 -8.16 1.33
C CYS A 42 -5.67 -8.97 0.48
N ASN A 43 -5.80 -10.29 0.55
CA ASN A 43 -4.95 -11.22 -0.22
C ASN A 43 -3.45 -11.00 0.02
N TYR A 44 -3.09 -10.54 1.22
CA TYR A 44 -1.68 -10.32 1.57
C TYR A 44 -0.91 -11.66 1.58
N ASP A 45 -1.56 -12.75 1.99
CA ASP A 45 -0.96 -14.07 2.05
C ASP A 45 -0.99 -14.83 0.72
N GLY A 46 -1.55 -14.23 -0.33
CA GLY A 46 -1.62 -14.83 -1.66
C GLY A 46 -2.70 -15.89 -1.82
N SER A 47 -3.54 -16.11 -0.83
CA SER A 47 -4.56 -17.18 -0.89
C SER A 47 -5.74 -16.83 -1.81
N GLY A 48 -5.98 -15.54 -2.05
CA GLY A 48 -7.16 -15.08 -2.78
C GLY A 48 -8.43 -15.04 -1.94
N THR A 49 -8.37 -15.43 -0.66
CA THR A 49 -9.53 -15.52 0.21
C THR A 49 -9.41 -14.70 1.49
N GLN A 50 -8.25 -14.08 1.73
CA GLN A 50 -8.02 -13.29 2.93
C GLN A 50 -8.84 -12.00 2.88
N PRO A 51 -9.70 -11.74 3.88
CA PRO A 51 -10.49 -10.51 3.90
C PRO A 51 -9.62 -9.28 4.14
N ILE A 52 -10.17 -8.10 3.85
CA ILE A 52 -9.46 -6.84 4.07
C ILE A 52 -9.18 -6.64 5.56
N GLY A 53 -7.98 -6.19 5.88
CA GLY A 53 -7.58 -5.92 7.26
C GLY A 53 -6.15 -5.44 7.36
N ASN A 54 -5.73 -5.09 8.57
CA ASN A 54 -4.37 -4.65 8.86
C ASN A 54 -3.58 -5.86 9.34
N TYR A 55 -2.81 -6.47 8.45
CA TYR A 55 -2.09 -7.70 8.74
C TYR A 55 -0.63 -7.48 9.13
N ARG A 56 -0.05 -6.34 8.72
CA ARG A 56 1.37 -6.08 8.93
C ARG A 56 1.68 -5.14 10.09
N GLY A 57 0.70 -4.36 10.56
CA GLY A 57 0.96 -3.30 11.51
C GLY A 57 1.85 -2.24 10.90
N TRP A 58 2.76 -1.66 11.68
CA TRP A 58 3.75 -0.72 11.18
C TRP A 58 4.81 -1.45 10.35
N PHE A 59 5.07 -0.98 9.15
CA PHE A 59 6.09 -1.60 8.29
C PHE A 59 6.68 -0.57 7.33
N ASN A 60 7.81 -0.93 6.73
CA ASN A 60 8.48 -0.10 5.73
C ASN A 60 7.98 -0.47 4.34
N PRO A 61 7.18 0.39 3.69
CA PRO A 61 6.60 0.05 2.39
C PRO A 61 7.63 -0.03 1.26
N THR A 62 8.83 0.55 1.45
CA THR A 62 9.87 0.53 0.43
C THR A 62 10.75 -0.72 0.48
N ALA A 63 10.62 -1.52 1.52
CA ALA A 63 11.48 -2.67 1.77
C ALA A 63 10.90 -3.98 1.27
N SER A 64 9.69 -3.99 0.70
CA SER A 64 9.02 -5.20 0.28
C SER A 64 8.37 -5.02 -1.08
N ARG A 65 8.16 -6.09 -1.81
CA ARG A 65 7.32 -6.18 -3.01
C ARG A 65 7.67 -5.21 -4.13
N GLY A 66 8.95 -4.85 -4.31
CA GLY A 66 9.33 -3.98 -5.44
C GLY A 66 9.03 -2.51 -5.18
N THR A 67 8.69 -1.76 -6.22
CA THR A 67 8.53 -0.31 -6.15
C THR A 67 7.13 0.07 -5.72
N VAL A 68 7.03 0.92 -4.69
CA VAL A 68 5.74 1.43 -4.21
C VAL A 68 5.49 2.83 -4.77
N ARG A 69 4.24 3.04 -5.21
CA ARG A 69 3.72 4.36 -5.58
C ARG A 69 2.38 4.55 -4.89
N TYR A 70 2.03 5.81 -4.67
CA TYR A 70 0.78 6.15 -4.01
C TYR A 70 -0.14 6.88 -4.98
N ILE A 71 -1.43 6.52 -4.94
CA ILE A 71 -2.48 7.17 -5.71
C ILE A 71 -3.32 7.93 -4.71
N TYR A 72 -3.39 9.25 -4.88
CA TYR A 72 -4.06 10.12 -3.91
C TYR A 72 -5.50 10.38 -4.37
N PRO A 73 -6.48 10.05 -3.54
CA PRO A 73 -7.85 10.44 -3.84
C PRO A 73 -8.00 11.96 -3.69
N ASN A 74 -8.84 12.52 -4.52
CA ASN A 74 -9.14 13.96 -4.43
C ASN A 74 -10.34 14.22 -3.53
#